data_f34936ba994d43cfda612029c79a483a
#
_entry.id   f34936ba994d43cfda612029c79a483a
#
_cell.length_a   1.000
_cell.length_b   1.000
_cell.length_c   1.000
_cell.angle_alpha   90.00
_cell.angle_beta   90.00
_cell.angle_gamma   90.00
#
_symmetry.space_group_name_H-M   'P 1'
#
loop_
_entity.id
_entity.type
_entity.pdbx_description
1 polymer ?
#
loop_
_entity_poly.entity_id
_entity_poly.type
_entity_poly.pdbx_seq_one_letter_code
_entity_poly.pdbx_strand_id
1 'polypeptide(L)'
;QRGKMIGAWKDTTLALGNQPPPDGPGIPDHPLLPPPCEVPRRRITQSAPGQIALLHAIAHIELNAVDLALNMAKRFTKTQLPVDFYHDWLGVANDEARHL
;
A
#
# COMPACT_ATOMS: atom_id res chain seq x y z
N GLN A 1 8.50 -8.95 1.22
CA GLN A 1 7.60 -10.00 0.69
C GLN A 1 6.49 -9.44 -0.21
N ARG A 2 5.86 -8.29 0.12
CA ARG A 2 4.78 -7.69 -0.68
C ARG A 2 5.22 -7.37 -2.11
N GLY A 3 6.37 -6.74 -2.31
CA GLY A 3 6.89 -6.42 -3.64
C GLY A 3 7.17 -7.64 -4.51
N LYS A 4 7.62 -8.76 -3.93
CA LYS A 4 7.81 -10.02 -4.66
C LYS A 4 6.50 -10.64 -5.13
N MET A 5 5.44 -10.56 -4.31
CA MET A 5 4.12 -11.09 -4.69
C MET A 5 3.48 -10.27 -5.81
N ILE A 6 3.62 -8.95 -5.77
CA ILE A 6 3.09 -8.05 -6.81
C ILE A 6 3.86 -8.24 -8.13
N GLY A 7 5.17 -8.44 -8.08
CA GLY A 7 6.00 -8.71 -9.28
C GLY A 7 5.68 -10.03 -9.97
N ALA A 8 5.45 -11.10 -9.21
CA ALA A 8 5.12 -12.43 -9.74
C ALA A 8 3.81 -12.45 -10.53
N TRP A 9 2.88 -11.56 -10.22
CA TRP A 9 1.61 -11.43 -10.93
C TRP A 9 1.75 -10.99 -12.40
N LYS A 10 2.77 -10.23 -12.76
CA LYS A 10 2.97 -9.74 -14.14
C LYS A 10 3.27 -10.86 -15.14
N ASP A 11 3.81 -11.97 -14.67
CA ASP A 11 4.30 -13.07 -15.50
C ASP A 11 3.34 -14.26 -15.58
N THR A 12 2.18 -14.19 -14.90
CA THR A 12 1.23 -15.30 -14.82
C THR A 12 -0.20 -14.87 -15.08
N THR A 13 -0.93 -15.67 -15.86
CA THR A 13 -2.40 -15.57 -15.99
C THR A 13 -3.03 -16.21 -14.75
N LEU A 14 -3.19 -15.45 -13.70
CA LEU A 14 -3.86 -15.90 -12.49
C LEU A 14 -5.37 -15.65 -12.61
N ALA A 15 -6.17 -16.66 -12.28
CA ALA A 15 -7.61 -16.50 -12.15
C ALA A 15 -7.92 -15.62 -10.93
N LEU A 16 -8.92 -14.73 -11.06
CA LEU A 16 -9.39 -13.94 -9.93
C LEU A 16 -10.03 -14.85 -8.89
N GLY A 17 -9.51 -14.84 -7.67
CA GLY A 17 -10.12 -15.49 -6.53
C GLY A 17 -11.38 -14.75 -6.08
N ASN A 18 -12.26 -15.46 -5.40
CA ASN A 18 -13.52 -14.90 -4.86
C ASN A 18 -13.59 -14.97 -3.33
N GLN A 19 -12.47 -15.15 -2.65
CA GLN A 19 -12.43 -15.16 -1.19
C GLN A 19 -12.83 -13.77 -0.65
N PRO A 20 -13.63 -13.72 0.44
CA PRO A 20 -13.99 -12.45 1.05
C PRO A 20 -12.74 -11.71 1.50
N PRO A 21 -12.67 -10.37 1.30
CA PRO A 21 -11.59 -9.58 1.85
C PRO A 21 -11.64 -9.58 3.37
N PRO A 22 -10.51 -9.41 4.07
CA PRO A 22 -10.52 -9.17 5.51
C PRO A 22 -11.26 -7.86 5.82
N ASP A 23 -11.80 -7.75 7.03
CA ASP A 23 -12.61 -6.59 7.46
C ASP A 23 -11.81 -5.30 7.55
N GLY A 24 -10.48 -5.39 7.64
CA GLY A 24 -9.59 -4.24 7.73
C GLY A 24 -8.36 -4.34 6.83
N PRO A 25 -7.59 -3.26 6.72
CA PRO A 25 -6.32 -3.25 6.00
C PRO A 25 -5.31 -4.18 6.68
N GLY A 26 -4.44 -4.80 5.90
CA GLY A 26 -3.36 -5.68 6.37
C GLY A 26 -2.20 -4.89 6.99
N ILE A 27 -2.49 -4.03 7.96
CA ILE A 27 -1.49 -3.22 8.65
C ILE A 27 -0.66 -4.14 9.54
N PRO A 28 0.66 -4.18 9.41
CA PRO A 28 1.53 -4.95 10.30
C PRO A 28 1.55 -4.34 11.70
N ASP A 29 1.81 -5.17 12.72
CA ASP A 29 1.94 -4.70 14.10
C ASP A 29 3.09 -3.71 14.30
N HIS A 30 4.08 -3.76 13.43
CA HIS A 30 5.22 -2.85 13.41
C HIS A 30 5.53 -2.36 12.00
N PRO A 31 5.91 -1.08 11.81
CA PRO A 31 5.98 -0.03 12.84
C PRO A 31 4.60 0.33 13.39
N LEU A 32 4.56 0.84 14.63
CA LEU A 32 3.32 1.35 15.21
C LEU A 32 2.85 2.57 14.42
N LEU A 33 1.58 2.55 14.02
CA LEU A 33 0.93 3.61 13.24
C LEU A 33 -0.13 4.30 14.11
N PRO A 34 0.26 5.20 15.04
CA PRO A 34 -0.70 5.90 15.86
C PRO A 34 -1.57 6.84 15.01
N PRO A 35 -2.78 7.19 15.49
CA PRO A 35 -3.60 8.18 14.83
C PRO A 35 -2.85 9.50 14.61
N PRO A 36 -3.10 10.25 13.54
CA PRO A 36 -2.38 11.50 13.25
C PRO A 36 -2.40 12.53 14.38
N CYS A 37 -3.46 12.52 15.21
CA CYS A 37 -3.58 13.41 16.36
C CYS A 37 -2.61 13.07 17.52
N GLU A 38 -2.12 11.83 17.56
CA GLU A 38 -1.18 11.36 18.59
C GLU A 38 0.29 11.48 18.13
N VAL A 39 0.52 11.78 16.85
CA VAL A 39 1.86 11.95 16.31
C VAL A 39 2.37 13.36 16.63
N PRO A 40 3.54 13.49 17.31
CA PRO A 40 4.11 14.81 17.58
C PRO A 40 4.32 15.60 16.28
N ARG A 41 3.91 16.85 16.26
CA ARG A 41 4.18 17.76 15.12
C ARG A 41 5.67 17.95 14.98
N ARG A 42 6.22 17.45 13.88
CA ARG A 42 7.63 17.66 13.52
C ARG A 42 7.74 18.81 12.54
N ARG A 43 8.72 19.68 12.74
CA ARG A 43 9.03 20.72 11.75
C ARG A 43 9.93 20.09 10.68
N ILE A 44 9.48 20.19 9.44
CA ILE A 44 10.29 19.85 8.27
C ILE A 44 11.23 21.03 8.04
N THR A 45 12.52 20.80 8.23
CA THR A 45 13.58 21.80 8.06
C THR A 45 14.68 21.23 7.17
N GLN A 46 15.57 22.05 6.69
CA GLN A 46 16.74 21.60 5.92
C GLN A 46 17.81 20.91 6.78
N SER A 47 17.64 20.89 8.10
CA SER A 47 18.53 20.15 9.01
C SER A 47 18.35 18.62 8.83
N ALA A 48 19.38 17.85 9.20
CA ALA A 48 19.32 16.38 9.13
C ALA A 48 18.10 15.79 9.88
N PRO A 49 17.74 16.21 11.10
CA PRO A 49 16.51 15.75 11.75
C PRO A 49 15.24 16.09 10.99
N GLY A 50 15.18 17.26 10.34
CA GLY A 50 14.04 17.66 9.52
C GLY A 50 13.90 16.82 8.26
N GLN A 51 15.00 16.49 7.59
CA GLN A 51 15.03 15.60 6.44
C GLN A 51 14.60 14.17 6.81
N ILE A 52 15.09 13.65 7.93
CA ILE A 52 14.67 12.34 8.45
C ILE A 52 13.17 12.32 8.73
N ALA A 53 12.64 13.38 9.35
CA ALA A 53 11.20 13.49 9.61
C ALA A 53 10.37 13.49 8.31
N LEU A 54 10.86 14.16 7.26
CA LEU A 54 10.21 14.18 5.95
C LEU A 54 10.23 12.80 5.30
N LEU A 55 11.39 12.16 5.24
CA LEU A 55 11.53 10.82 4.64
C LEU A 55 10.65 9.79 5.36
N HIS A 56 10.60 9.85 6.68
CA HIS A 56 9.75 8.98 7.48
C HIS A 56 8.25 9.21 7.17
N ALA A 57 7.83 10.47 7.02
CA ALA A 57 6.45 10.79 6.66
C ALA A 57 6.09 10.28 5.26
N ILE A 58 7.00 10.44 4.28
CA ILE A 58 6.81 9.94 2.92
C ILE A 58 6.72 8.42 2.92
N ALA A 59 7.64 7.70 3.55
CA ALA A 59 7.62 6.24 3.63
C ALA A 59 6.30 5.72 4.24
N HIS A 60 5.74 6.45 5.19
CA HIS A 60 4.45 6.13 5.79
C HIS A 60 3.29 6.28 4.81
N ILE A 61 3.31 7.34 4.00
CA ILE A 61 2.31 7.59 2.95
C ILE A 61 2.39 6.48 1.89
N GLU A 62 3.57 6.15 1.42
CA GLU A 62 3.80 5.11 0.42
C GLU A 62 3.33 3.72 0.91
N LEU A 63 3.62 3.38 2.16
CA LEU A 63 3.15 2.14 2.76
C LEU A 63 1.61 2.05 2.78
N ASN A 64 0.94 3.13 3.16
CA ASN A 64 -0.51 3.20 3.16
C ASN A 64 -1.08 3.14 1.73
N ALA A 65 -0.40 3.75 0.75
CA ALA A 65 -0.81 3.71 -0.65
C ALA A 65 -0.76 2.29 -1.22
N VAL A 66 0.28 1.50 -0.88
CA VAL A 66 0.34 0.08 -1.25
C VAL A 66 -0.85 -0.69 -0.68
N ASP A 67 -1.15 -0.53 0.61
CA ASP A 67 -2.26 -1.23 1.25
C ASP A 67 -3.62 -0.82 0.67
N LEU A 68 -3.81 0.47 0.36
CA LEU A 68 -5.01 0.98 -0.28
C LEU A 68 -5.20 0.35 -1.67
N ALA A 69 -4.16 0.34 -2.50
CA ALA A 69 -4.23 -0.20 -3.86
C ALA A 69 -4.54 -1.71 -3.86
N LEU A 70 -3.90 -2.49 -2.97
CA LEU A 70 -4.20 -3.90 -2.80
C LEU A 70 -5.62 -4.15 -2.29
N ASN A 71 -6.10 -3.30 -1.40
CA ASN A 71 -7.48 -3.35 -0.89
C ASN A 71 -8.49 -3.08 -2.01
N MET A 72 -8.24 -2.08 -2.86
CA MET A 72 -9.08 -1.78 -4.02
C MET A 72 -9.15 -2.97 -4.97
N ALA A 73 -8.02 -3.59 -5.32
CA ALA A 73 -7.99 -4.77 -6.17
C ALA A 73 -8.79 -5.96 -5.57
N LYS A 74 -8.67 -6.18 -4.24
CA LYS A 74 -9.27 -7.34 -3.58
C LYS A 74 -10.76 -7.16 -3.26
N ARG A 75 -11.18 -5.95 -2.89
CA ARG A 75 -12.53 -5.71 -2.34
C ARG A 75 -13.64 -5.95 -3.34
N PHE A 76 -13.38 -5.74 -4.62
CA PHE A 76 -14.39 -5.78 -5.68
C PHE A 76 -14.34 -7.03 -6.56
N THR A 77 -13.66 -8.10 -6.12
CA THR A 77 -13.54 -9.35 -6.91
C THR A 77 -14.88 -10.02 -7.19
N LYS A 78 -15.91 -9.77 -6.38
CA LYS A 78 -17.27 -10.27 -6.60
C LYS A 78 -18.13 -9.40 -7.52
N THR A 79 -17.66 -8.21 -7.89
CA THR A 79 -18.47 -7.20 -8.61
C THR A 79 -18.41 -7.35 -10.13
N GLN A 80 -17.70 -8.36 -10.66
CA GLN A 80 -17.54 -8.60 -12.10
C GLN A 80 -17.05 -7.35 -12.88
N LEU A 81 -16.12 -6.61 -12.32
CA LEU A 81 -15.45 -5.51 -12.98
C LEU A 81 -14.51 -6.03 -14.08
N PRO A 82 -14.21 -5.21 -15.11
CA PRO A 82 -13.21 -5.58 -16.10
C PRO A 82 -11.88 -6.00 -15.50
N VAL A 83 -11.20 -6.96 -16.09
CA VAL A 83 -9.90 -7.45 -15.61
C VAL A 83 -8.88 -6.31 -15.48
N ASP A 84 -8.94 -5.32 -16.37
CA ASP A 84 -8.06 -4.14 -16.35
C ASP A 84 -8.17 -3.35 -15.05
N PHE A 85 -9.34 -3.30 -14.41
CA PHE A 85 -9.50 -2.66 -13.11
C PHE A 85 -8.55 -3.25 -12.06
N TYR A 86 -8.44 -4.57 -12.02
CA TYR A 86 -7.57 -5.26 -11.06
C TYR A 86 -6.10 -5.09 -11.43
N HIS A 87 -5.79 -5.17 -12.73
CA HIS A 87 -4.46 -4.96 -13.27
C HIS A 87 -3.92 -3.57 -12.95
N ASP A 88 -4.76 -2.55 -13.13
CA ASP A 88 -4.38 -1.15 -12.87
C ASP A 88 -4.07 -0.94 -11.39
N TRP A 89 -4.93 -1.43 -10.48
CA TRP A 89 -4.69 -1.30 -9.05
C TRP A 89 -3.47 -2.09 -8.55
N LEU A 90 -3.22 -3.27 -9.12
CA LEU A 90 -2.00 -4.02 -8.83
C LEU A 90 -0.76 -3.31 -9.38
N GLY A 91 -0.89 -2.65 -10.54
CA GLY A 91 0.15 -1.78 -11.10
C GLY A 91 0.49 -0.64 -10.15
N VAL A 92 -0.52 0.09 -9.66
CA VAL A 92 -0.35 1.15 -8.66
C VAL A 92 0.34 0.61 -7.41
N ALA A 93 -0.12 -0.52 -6.85
CA ALA A 93 0.51 -1.11 -5.67
C ALA A 93 1.98 -1.46 -5.88
N ASN A 94 2.34 -1.93 -7.09
CA ASN A 94 3.72 -2.22 -7.45
C ASN A 94 4.58 -0.95 -7.54
N ASP A 95 4.03 0.11 -8.11
CA ASP A 95 4.75 1.38 -8.23
C ASP A 95 4.97 2.02 -6.86
N GLU A 96 3.95 2.05 -6.00
CA GLU A 96 4.08 2.55 -4.62
C GLU A 96 5.06 1.72 -3.78
N ALA A 97 5.09 0.40 -3.98
CA ALA A 97 6.06 -0.47 -3.32
C ALA A 97 7.52 -0.20 -3.74
N ARG A 98 7.73 0.38 -4.91
CA ARG A 98 9.07 0.78 -5.40
C ARG A 98 9.53 2.12 -4.81
N HIS A 99 8.60 2.95 -4.34
CA HIS A 99 8.91 4.21 -3.66
C HIS A 99 9.37 3.99 -2.21
N LEU A 100 9.09 2.86 -1.62
CA LEU A 100 9.58 2.46 -0.30
C LEU A 100 11.07 2.13 -0.30
#